data_446533e50c38bee52b657a5cafac140c
#
_entry.id   446533e50c38bee52b657a5cafac140c
#
_cell.length_a   1.000
_cell.length_b   1.000
_cell.length_c   1.000
_cell.angle_alpha   90.00
_cell.angle_beta   90.00
_cell.angle_gamma   90.00
#
_symmetry.space_group_name_H-M   'P 1'
#
loop_
_entity.id
_entity.type
_entity.pdbx_description
1 polymer ?
#
loop_
_entity_poly.entity_id
_entity_poly.type
_entity_poly.pdbx_seq_one_letter_code
_entity_poly.pdbx_strand_id
1 'polypeptide(L)'
;PMKTDIEIARETKLNKIEDIAEKLGVPRDEVQNYGRYIAKVPIHLIDKKEMDKHNLILVSAITPNKAGVGKTTVSIGLSLGLNKIGKKAVVALREPSLGPCFGMKGGAAGGGYSQVLPMENINLHFTGDFHAVTSAHNMITALLDNYIYQNRNSCEGLKEVKWKRVLDVNDRSLRNIVSGLGGSANGIPTETGFDITAASEIMAILCLATDIDDLKRRVGNILLGYTYDGKPFTVNDMGIAGAITVLLKDALLPNLVQTTENTPAFIHGGPFANIAHGCNSVLATQMALTYGDYVITEAGFGADLGAEKFFNIKCRKAGLSPKLTVIVATAQSLKLHGGVPEAQIKEPNKEGLIRGFANLDKHIENMKNFGQQVIVTFNRFASDTDEEIALVAEHCKEKGVGFAVNTVFADGGKGAVELARLVAETIEKNPSKPLKFTYEESDSIRKKVRKIAEGIYGASSIVYTTLAEKKLKEIEKLGIAHFPVCIAKTQYSFSSDPKAYGVAKDFELKVRDIIINNGAEMIVVVMGEIMRMPGLPKEPQARHIDIVNGLIEGLS
;
A
#
# COMPACT_ATOMS: atom_id res chain seq x y z
N PRO A 1 -3.69 -23.01 24.81
CA PRO A 1 -4.22 -22.01 23.90
C PRO A 1 -3.14 -21.08 23.38
N MET A 2 -3.25 -20.71 22.12
CA MET A 2 -2.30 -19.78 21.50
C MET A 2 -2.44 -18.38 22.12
N LYS A 3 -1.32 -17.71 22.33
CA LYS A 3 -1.29 -16.33 22.78
C LYS A 3 -1.82 -15.40 21.68
N THR A 4 -2.47 -14.32 22.08
CA THR A 4 -2.94 -13.29 21.14
C THR A 4 -1.76 -12.45 20.64
N ASP A 5 -1.97 -11.73 19.53
CA ASP A 5 -0.93 -10.85 18.97
C ASP A 5 -0.44 -9.84 20.01
N ILE A 6 -1.36 -9.24 20.77
CA ILE A 6 -1.00 -8.24 21.78
C ILE A 6 -0.26 -8.85 22.97
N GLU A 7 -0.59 -10.10 23.36
CA GLU A 7 0.14 -10.82 24.41
C GLU A 7 1.59 -11.11 23.98
N ILE A 8 1.77 -11.57 22.74
CA ILE A 8 3.10 -11.82 22.17
C ILE A 8 3.90 -10.51 22.09
N ALA A 9 3.26 -9.43 21.65
CA ALA A 9 3.88 -8.11 21.58
C ALA A 9 4.37 -7.63 22.94
N ARG A 10 3.56 -7.82 23.99
CA ARG A 10 3.92 -7.41 25.36
C ARG A 10 5.02 -8.26 25.98
N GLU A 11 5.10 -9.54 25.64
CA GLU A 11 6.13 -10.45 26.16
C GLU A 11 7.49 -10.20 25.53
N THR A 12 7.54 -9.64 24.34
CA THR A 12 8.80 -9.38 23.66
C THR A 12 9.57 -8.29 24.39
N LYS A 13 10.80 -8.58 24.79
CA LYS A 13 11.68 -7.59 25.38
C LYS A 13 12.21 -6.68 24.29
N LEU A 14 11.82 -5.39 24.32
CA LEU A 14 12.25 -4.41 23.34
C LEU A 14 13.64 -3.87 23.68
N ASN A 15 14.45 -3.66 22.67
CA ASN A 15 15.70 -2.94 22.76
C ASN A 15 15.44 -1.44 22.55
N LYS A 16 16.27 -0.58 23.13
CA LYS A 16 16.19 0.85 22.85
C LYS A 16 16.42 1.11 21.37
N ILE A 17 15.72 2.09 20.81
CA ILE A 17 15.79 2.34 19.38
C ILE A 17 17.20 2.74 18.92
N GLU A 18 18.00 3.39 19.77
CA GLU A 18 19.39 3.69 19.45
C GLU A 18 20.21 2.42 19.20
N ASP A 19 19.93 1.35 19.97
CA ASP A 19 20.61 0.08 19.81
C ASP A 19 20.18 -0.62 18.50
N ILE A 20 18.92 -0.50 18.14
CA ILE A 20 18.41 -0.99 16.86
C ILE A 20 19.05 -0.23 15.70
N ALA A 21 19.17 1.09 15.81
CA ALA A 21 19.82 1.95 14.81
C ALA A 21 21.29 1.55 14.62
N GLU A 22 22.01 1.36 15.72
CA GLU A 22 23.41 0.94 15.70
C GLU A 22 23.57 -0.44 15.04
N LYS A 23 22.70 -1.39 15.37
CA LYS A 23 22.67 -2.72 14.76
C LYS A 23 22.43 -2.63 13.24
N LEU A 24 21.62 -1.67 12.80
CA LEU A 24 21.37 -1.43 11.38
C LEU A 24 22.58 -0.78 10.70
N GLY A 25 23.36 0.00 11.42
CA GLY A 25 24.48 0.78 10.89
C GLY A 25 24.23 2.28 10.86
N VAL A 26 23.11 2.74 11.40
CA VAL A 26 22.77 4.15 11.52
C VAL A 26 23.48 4.72 12.77
N PRO A 27 24.20 5.84 12.65
CA PRO A 27 24.82 6.46 13.83
C PRO A 27 23.79 6.84 14.90
N ARG A 28 24.08 6.52 16.15
CA ARG A 28 23.17 6.75 17.29
C ARG A 28 22.72 8.19 17.45
N ASP A 29 23.59 9.14 17.16
CA ASP A 29 23.32 10.58 17.29
C ASP A 29 22.52 11.16 16.13
N GLU A 30 22.30 10.40 15.06
CA GLU A 30 21.52 10.85 13.90
C GLU A 30 20.03 10.60 14.06
N VAL A 31 19.63 9.61 14.85
CA VAL A 31 18.20 9.26 14.98
C VAL A 31 17.45 10.31 15.80
N GLN A 32 16.22 10.57 15.40
CA GLN A 32 15.32 11.47 16.09
C GLN A 32 14.29 10.63 16.85
N ASN A 33 14.47 10.52 18.17
CA ASN A 33 13.65 9.62 18.99
C ASN A 33 12.23 10.13 19.18
N TYR A 34 11.28 9.19 19.05
CA TYR A 34 9.88 9.35 19.44
C TYR A 34 9.61 8.36 20.57
N GLY A 35 10.11 8.68 21.76
CA GLY A 35 10.14 7.77 22.90
C GLY A 35 11.33 6.82 22.84
N ARG A 36 11.19 5.66 23.51
CA ARG A 36 12.32 4.71 23.69
C ARG A 36 12.51 3.76 22.50
N TYR A 37 11.46 3.47 21.76
CA TYR A 37 11.42 2.33 20.84
C TYR A 37 11.11 2.70 19.40
N ILE A 38 10.96 3.98 19.11
CA ILE A 38 10.64 4.48 17.77
C ILE A 38 11.56 5.67 17.47
N ALA A 39 12.06 5.76 16.25
CA ALA A 39 12.83 6.93 15.83
C ALA A 39 12.58 7.23 14.36
N LYS A 40 12.72 8.49 13.99
CA LYS A 40 12.83 8.90 12.58
C LYS A 40 14.29 8.97 12.20
N VAL A 41 14.56 8.62 10.94
CA VAL A 41 15.92 8.58 10.39
C VAL A 41 16.06 9.63 9.30
N PRO A 42 17.06 10.55 9.42
CA PRO A 42 17.27 11.62 8.45
C PRO A 42 17.58 11.10 7.05
N ILE A 43 16.93 11.68 6.04
CA ILE A 43 17.02 11.19 4.65
C ILE A 43 18.38 11.45 4.00
N HIS A 44 19.21 12.37 4.54
CA HIS A 44 20.57 12.59 4.03
C HIS A 44 21.47 11.37 4.17
N LEU A 45 21.09 10.39 5.00
CA LEU A 45 21.83 9.14 5.19
C LEU A 45 21.63 8.14 4.04
N ILE A 46 20.63 8.34 3.20
CA ILE A 46 20.40 7.49 2.04
C ILE A 46 21.61 7.59 1.10
N ASP A 47 22.17 6.44 0.75
CA ASP A 47 23.37 6.34 -0.08
C ASP A 47 23.11 5.41 -1.27
N LYS A 48 23.02 5.99 -2.46
CA LYS A 48 22.72 5.25 -3.68
C LYS A 48 23.78 4.19 -3.99
N LYS A 49 25.05 4.45 -3.69
CA LYS A 49 26.13 3.48 -3.94
C LYS A 49 25.94 2.22 -3.10
N GLU A 50 25.50 2.40 -1.83
CA GLU A 50 25.18 1.27 -0.96
C GLU A 50 23.92 0.55 -1.43
N MET A 51 22.89 1.29 -1.84
CA MET A 51 21.65 0.71 -2.36
C MET A 51 21.90 -0.22 -3.55
N ASP A 52 22.79 0.18 -4.47
CA ASP A 52 23.07 -0.58 -5.68
C ASP A 52 23.77 -1.93 -5.42
N LYS A 53 24.35 -2.11 -4.24
CA LYS A 53 24.97 -3.38 -3.81
C LYS A 53 23.97 -4.36 -3.21
N HIS A 54 22.77 -3.94 -2.91
CA HIS A 54 21.83 -4.68 -2.06
C HIS A 54 20.63 -5.20 -2.86
N ASN A 55 19.86 -6.07 -2.23
CA ASN A 55 18.83 -6.85 -2.89
C ASN A 55 17.44 -6.48 -2.39
N LEU A 56 16.60 -5.96 -3.28
CA LEU A 56 15.21 -5.66 -3.00
C LEU A 56 14.34 -6.85 -3.38
N ILE A 57 13.46 -7.27 -2.48
CA ILE A 57 12.53 -8.38 -2.64
C ILE A 57 11.11 -7.85 -2.46
N LEU A 58 10.25 -8.13 -3.45
CA LEU A 58 8.83 -7.83 -3.31
C LEU A 58 8.09 -9.06 -2.80
N VAL A 59 7.29 -8.89 -1.75
CA VAL A 59 6.31 -9.88 -1.31
C VAL A 59 4.95 -9.44 -1.81
N SER A 60 4.33 -10.28 -2.62
CA SER A 60 2.99 -10.09 -3.16
C SER A 60 2.15 -11.32 -2.85
N ALA A 61 1.00 -11.47 -3.48
CA ALA A 61 0.08 -12.53 -3.12
C ALA A 61 -0.84 -12.89 -4.29
N ILE A 62 -1.47 -14.07 -4.19
CA ILE A 62 -2.64 -14.40 -5.00
C ILE A 62 -3.81 -13.50 -4.59
N THR A 63 -4.90 -13.55 -5.33
CA THR A 63 -6.10 -12.79 -4.99
C THR A 63 -6.58 -13.21 -3.59
N PRO A 64 -6.77 -12.27 -2.66
CA PRO A 64 -7.10 -12.62 -1.27
C PRO A 64 -8.55 -13.07 -1.10
N ASN A 65 -8.81 -13.75 0.01
CA ASN A 65 -10.15 -13.88 0.58
C ASN A 65 -10.35 -12.75 1.63
N LYS A 66 -11.52 -12.69 2.26
CA LYS A 66 -11.83 -11.62 3.23
C LYS A 66 -10.87 -11.58 4.43
N ALA A 67 -10.39 -12.74 4.88
CA ALA A 67 -9.44 -12.81 5.98
C ALA A 67 -8.02 -12.39 5.57
N GLY A 68 -7.76 -12.24 4.28
CA GLY A 68 -6.44 -11.96 3.73
C GLY A 68 -5.57 -13.22 3.66
N VAL A 69 -4.36 -13.06 3.14
CA VAL A 69 -3.40 -14.17 2.98
C VAL A 69 -2.21 -14.10 3.95
N GLY A 70 -2.18 -13.08 4.81
CA GLY A 70 -1.10 -12.92 5.79
C GLY A 70 0.19 -12.35 5.18
N LYS A 71 0.08 -11.56 4.14
CA LYS A 71 1.23 -11.03 3.41
C LYS A 71 2.19 -10.21 4.28
N THR A 72 1.67 -9.33 5.14
CA THR A 72 2.51 -8.52 6.04
C THR A 72 3.26 -9.41 7.03
N THR A 73 2.58 -10.38 7.63
CA THR A 73 3.20 -11.35 8.54
C THR A 73 4.30 -12.14 7.84
N VAL A 74 4.05 -12.58 6.61
CA VAL A 74 5.04 -13.30 5.80
C VAL A 74 6.22 -12.41 5.45
N SER A 75 5.99 -11.15 5.12
CA SER A 75 7.07 -10.19 4.81
C SER A 75 7.99 -10.01 6.01
N ILE A 76 7.43 -9.82 7.19
CA ILE A 76 8.19 -9.71 8.43
C ILE A 76 8.92 -11.03 8.70
N GLY A 77 8.21 -12.16 8.64
CA GLY A 77 8.77 -13.47 8.88
C GLY A 77 9.92 -13.84 7.95
N LEU A 78 9.85 -13.43 6.67
CA LEU A 78 10.94 -13.64 5.73
C LEU A 78 12.19 -12.86 6.15
N SER A 79 12.03 -11.61 6.61
CA SER A 79 13.16 -10.83 7.13
C SER A 79 13.79 -11.50 8.33
N LEU A 80 12.96 -12.08 9.22
CA LEU A 80 13.43 -12.82 10.38
C LEU A 80 14.18 -14.10 9.97
N GLY A 81 13.66 -14.83 9.00
CA GLY A 81 14.30 -16.03 8.48
C GLY A 81 15.64 -15.75 7.81
N LEU A 82 15.72 -14.69 7.03
CA LEU A 82 16.98 -14.27 6.41
C LEU A 82 18.03 -13.88 7.46
N ASN A 83 17.62 -13.16 8.52
CA ASN A 83 18.51 -12.85 9.62
C ASN A 83 18.98 -14.13 10.35
N LYS A 84 18.12 -15.12 10.49
CA LYS A 84 18.49 -16.41 11.12
C LYS A 84 19.53 -17.20 10.33
N ILE A 85 19.54 -17.07 9.03
CA ILE A 85 20.58 -17.72 8.17
C ILE A 85 21.82 -16.85 7.96
N GLY A 86 21.95 -15.78 8.73
CA GLY A 86 23.15 -14.94 8.72
C GLY A 86 23.16 -13.82 7.70
N LYS A 87 22.02 -13.54 7.08
CA LYS A 87 21.90 -12.39 6.15
C LYS A 87 21.50 -11.15 6.93
N LYS A 88 21.87 -9.97 6.45
CA LYS A 88 21.41 -8.71 7.02
C LYS A 88 20.14 -8.27 6.30
N ALA A 89 19.00 -8.60 6.86
CA ALA A 89 17.69 -8.33 6.26
C ALA A 89 16.91 -7.27 7.04
N VAL A 90 16.24 -6.40 6.29
CA VAL A 90 15.40 -5.32 6.81
C VAL A 90 14.06 -5.36 6.08
N VAL A 91 12.96 -5.20 6.80
CA VAL A 91 11.63 -5.10 6.20
C VAL A 91 11.17 -3.65 6.17
N ALA A 92 10.56 -3.23 5.06
CA ALA A 92 9.98 -1.90 4.89
C ALA A 92 8.49 -2.06 4.58
N LEU A 93 7.63 -1.47 5.42
CA LEU A 93 6.19 -1.68 5.41
C LEU A 93 5.43 -0.35 5.37
N ARG A 94 4.14 -0.45 5.06
CA ARG A 94 3.21 0.68 5.16
C ARG A 94 2.80 0.90 6.61
N GLU A 95 2.50 2.16 6.94
CA GLU A 95 1.89 2.53 8.20
C GLU A 95 0.38 2.21 8.16
N PRO A 96 -0.20 1.62 9.21
CA PRO A 96 -1.64 1.33 9.24
C PRO A 96 -2.49 2.58 9.43
N SER A 97 -3.66 2.59 8.78
CA SER A 97 -4.69 3.61 8.98
C SER A 97 -5.58 3.23 10.16
N LEU A 98 -6.09 4.22 10.89
CA LEU A 98 -7.02 4.00 12.00
C LEU A 98 -8.37 3.44 11.52
N GLY A 99 -8.80 3.79 10.31
CA GLY A 99 -10.05 3.32 9.75
C GLY A 99 -10.20 1.80 9.80
N PRO A 100 -9.33 1.03 9.14
CA PRO A 100 -9.36 -0.42 9.22
C PRO A 100 -9.15 -0.99 10.62
N CYS A 101 -8.26 -0.42 11.42
CA CYS A 101 -7.99 -0.91 12.79
C CYS A 101 -9.23 -0.89 13.67
N PHE A 102 -10.08 0.11 13.54
CA PHE A 102 -11.30 0.28 14.33
C PHE A 102 -12.56 -0.17 13.59
N GLY A 103 -12.47 -0.41 12.28
CA GLY A 103 -13.57 -0.83 11.43
C GLY A 103 -13.55 -2.30 11.09
N MET A 104 -12.65 -2.68 10.20
CA MET A 104 -12.44 -4.07 9.75
C MET A 104 -11.32 -4.69 10.55
N LYS A 105 -11.35 -6.02 10.70
CA LYS A 105 -10.28 -6.73 11.42
C LYS A 105 -8.99 -6.73 10.62
N GLY A 106 -7.88 -6.38 11.26
CA GLY A 106 -6.54 -6.52 10.69
C GLY A 106 -5.72 -5.24 10.80
N GLY A 107 -4.63 -5.29 11.56
CA GLY A 107 -3.62 -4.26 11.62
C GLY A 107 -2.50 -4.55 10.62
N ALA A 108 -1.64 -3.58 10.36
CA ALA A 108 -0.52 -3.69 9.44
C ALA A 108 0.81 -3.97 10.17
N ALA A 109 0.76 -4.41 11.42
CA ALA A 109 1.95 -4.70 12.24
C ALA A 109 2.37 -6.18 12.19
N GLY A 110 1.73 -7.00 11.34
CA GLY A 110 1.94 -8.44 11.30
C GLY A 110 1.13 -9.16 12.37
N GLY A 111 1.47 -10.40 12.64
CA GLY A 111 0.76 -11.20 13.66
C GLY A 111 1.60 -12.34 14.19
N GLY A 112 1.14 -12.93 15.30
CA GLY A 112 1.83 -14.02 15.96
C GLY A 112 3.25 -13.64 16.35
N TYR A 113 4.19 -14.51 16.04
CA TYR A 113 5.61 -14.30 16.34
C TYR A 113 6.37 -13.55 15.23
N SER A 114 5.64 -13.01 14.24
CA SER A 114 6.20 -12.17 13.16
C SER A 114 5.49 -10.83 13.15
N GLN A 115 5.88 -9.93 14.07
CA GLN A 115 5.32 -8.60 14.23
C GLN A 115 6.41 -7.53 14.18
N VAL A 116 6.01 -6.30 13.83
CA VAL A 116 6.80 -5.09 14.09
C VAL A 116 6.30 -4.43 15.36
N LEU A 117 7.21 -3.92 16.17
CA LEU A 117 6.94 -3.44 17.52
C LEU A 117 7.53 -2.04 17.74
N PRO A 118 6.94 -1.21 18.60
CA PRO A 118 5.79 -1.50 19.48
C PRO A 118 4.45 -1.48 18.74
N MET A 119 3.73 -2.58 18.78
CA MET A 119 2.53 -2.79 17.98
C MET A 119 1.40 -1.79 18.29
N GLU A 120 1.17 -1.50 19.56
CA GLU A 120 0.13 -0.56 19.97
C GLU A 120 0.37 0.84 19.38
N ASN A 121 1.59 1.34 19.48
CA ASN A 121 1.95 2.65 18.93
C ASN A 121 1.81 2.69 17.42
N ILE A 122 2.28 1.64 16.73
CA ILE A 122 2.21 1.54 15.28
C ILE A 122 0.76 1.58 14.79
N ASN A 123 -0.14 0.84 15.46
CA ASN A 123 -1.54 0.75 15.07
C ASN A 123 -2.39 1.97 15.45
N LEU A 124 -1.90 2.83 16.31
CA LEU A 124 -2.62 4.04 16.76
C LEU A 124 -2.05 5.29 16.08
N HIS A 125 -1.40 6.15 16.83
CA HIS A 125 -0.92 7.44 16.30
C HIS A 125 0.53 7.43 15.83
N PHE A 126 1.27 6.42 16.22
CA PHE A 126 2.67 6.19 15.85
C PHE A 126 3.54 7.44 16.07
N THR A 127 3.98 8.08 14.99
CA THR A 127 4.76 9.32 15.01
C THR A 127 3.98 10.53 14.49
N GLY A 128 2.69 10.34 14.23
CA GLY A 128 1.80 11.40 13.80
C GLY A 128 1.80 11.68 12.30
N ASP A 129 2.35 10.78 11.47
CA ASP A 129 2.42 11.01 10.02
C ASP A 129 1.04 11.10 9.38
N PHE A 130 0.08 10.25 9.77
CA PHE A 130 -1.29 10.34 9.28
C PHE A 130 -1.97 11.62 9.71
N HIS A 131 -1.72 12.07 10.94
CA HIS A 131 -2.22 13.36 11.41
C HIS A 131 -1.63 14.51 10.58
N ALA A 132 -0.34 14.46 10.27
CA ALA A 132 0.32 15.47 9.45
C ALA A 132 -0.31 15.53 8.04
N VAL A 133 -0.56 14.38 7.42
CA VAL A 133 -1.22 14.28 6.11
C VAL A 133 -2.64 14.85 6.18
N THR A 134 -3.42 14.46 7.18
CA THR A 134 -4.78 14.98 7.41
C THR A 134 -4.76 16.49 7.59
N SER A 135 -3.86 16.99 8.41
CA SER A 135 -3.73 18.44 8.67
C SER A 135 -3.34 19.22 7.43
N ALA A 136 -2.36 18.72 6.67
CA ALA A 136 -1.91 19.36 5.43
C ALA A 136 -3.04 19.39 4.38
N HIS A 137 -3.72 18.27 4.19
CA HIS A 137 -4.82 18.16 3.24
C HIS A 137 -5.96 19.14 3.58
N ASN A 138 -6.37 19.14 4.84
CA ASN A 138 -7.48 19.97 5.31
C ASN A 138 -7.11 21.45 5.42
N MET A 139 -5.83 21.77 5.66
CA MET A 139 -5.35 23.14 5.62
C MET A 139 -5.46 23.71 4.21
N ILE A 140 -5.13 22.92 3.19
CA ILE A 140 -5.34 23.30 1.79
C ILE A 140 -6.82 23.61 1.56
N THR A 141 -7.72 22.74 2.05
CA THR A 141 -9.17 22.95 1.89
C THR A 141 -9.64 24.22 2.54
N ALA A 142 -9.22 24.46 3.78
CA ALA A 142 -9.60 25.66 4.52
C ALA A 142 -9.11 26.94 3.83
N LEU A 143 -7.87 26.93 3.35
CA LEU A 143 -7.30 28.06 2.62
C LEU A 143 -7.97 28.27 1.27
N LEU A 144 -8.35 27.19 0.58
CA LEU A 144 -9.08 27.26 -0.69
C LEU A 144 -10.48 27.82 -0.48
N ASP A 145 -11.22 27.34 0.52
CA ASP A 145 -12.55 27.86 0.86
C ASP A 145 -12.48 29.33 1.25
N ASN A 146 -11.45 29.71 1.97
CA ASN A 146 -11.20 31.12 2.33
C ASN A 146 -10.91 31.96 1.07
N TYR A 147 -10.09 31.46 0.17
CA TYR A 147 -9.80 32.14 -1.10
C TYR A 147 -11.10 32.39 -1.90
N ILE A 148 -11.95 31.37 -2.02
CA ILE A 148 -13.23 31.46 -2.72
C ILE A 148 -14.15 32.48 -2.02
N TYR A 149 -14.22 32.43 -0.69
CA TYR A 149 -15.03 33.34 0.11
C TYR A 149 -14.60 34.81 -0.06
N GLN A 150 -13.30 35.06 0.04
CA GLN A 150 -12.76 36.43 -0.06
C GLN A 150 -12.89 37.00 -1.51
N ASN A 151 -13.01 36.14 -2.50
CA ASN A 151 -13.15 36.53 -3.90
C ASN A 151 -14.59 36.35 -4.44
N ARG A 152 -15.59 36.17 -3.56
CA ARG A 152 -16.97 35.87 -3.98
C ARG A 152 -17.65 36.99 -4.78
N ASN A 153 -17.15 38.20 -4.67
CA ASN A 153 -17.68 39.36 -5.40
C ASN A 153 -16.76 39.81 -6.54
N SER A 154 -15.82 38.97 -6.95
CA SER A 154 -14.88 39.27 -8.02
C SER A 154 -14.87 38.15 -9.06
N CYS A 155 -14.25 38.40 -10.23
CA CYS A 155 -14.08 37.37 -11.26
C CYS A 155 -12.89 36.44 -11.00
N GLU A 156 -12.21 36.56 -9.85
CA GLU A 156 -11.07 35.75 -9.49
C GLU A 156 -11.45 34.45 -8.76
N GLY A 157 -12.73 34.16 -8.64
CA GLY A 157 -13.23 32.92 -8.07
C GLY A 157 -12.98 31.71 -8.96
N LEU A 158 -13.36 30.53 -8.46
CA LEU A 158 -13.19 29.28 -9.19
C LEU A 158 -14.53 28.79 -9.73
N LYS A 159 -14.53 28.38 -11.01
CA LYS A 159 -15.68 27.78 -11.66
C LYS A 159 -15.86 26.32 -11.22
N GLU A 160 -14.76 25.63 -10.98
CA GLU A 160 -14.75 24.21 -10.59
C GLU A 160 -13.75 23.99 -9.47
N VAL A 161 -14.15 23.22 -8.46
CA VAL A 161 -13.31 22.83 -7.32
C VAL A 161 -13.20 21.32 -7.30
N LYS A 162 -11.96 20.81 -7.22
CA LYS A 162 -11.65 19.38 -7.24
C LYS A 162 -11.15 18.84 -5.91
N TRP A 163 -11.06 19.65 -4.88
CA TRP A 163 -10.43 19.29 -3.60
C TRP A 163 -11.47 19.12 -2.50
N LYS A 164 -11.39 18.00 -1.80
CA LYS A 164 -12.27 17.65 -0.67
C LYS A 164 -11.50 17.73 0.64
N ARG A 165 -12.11 17.27 1.72
CA ARG A 165 -11.47 17.07 3.02
C ARG A 165 -11.12 15.60 3.21
N VAL A 166 -10.31 15.29 4.21
CA VAL A 166 -10.01 13.91 4.60
C VAL A 166 -10.13 13.72 6.10
N LEU A 167 -10.37 12.48 6.50
CA LEU A 167 -10.38 12.06 7.89
C LEU A 167 -9.98 10.60 7.95
N ASP A 168 -9.16 10.22 8.94
CA ASP A 168 -8.63 8.85 9.01
C ASP A 168 -9.55 7.92 9.80
N VAL A 169 -10.81 7.88 9.40
CA VAL A 169 -11.84 6.99 9.95
C VAL A 169 -12.70 6.46 8.81
N ASN A 170 -13.41 5.36 9.07
CA ASN A 170 -14.45 4.89 8.16
C ASN A 170 -15.78 5.56 8.57
N ASP A 171 -16.29 6.42 7.70
CA ASP A 171 -17.55 7.16 8.00
C ASP A 171 -18.32 7.45 6.72
N ARG A 172 -19.29 6.59 6.40
CA ARG A 172 -20.12 6.76 5.19
C ARG A 172 -20.95 8.03 5.18
N SER A 173 -21.25 8.59 6.34
CA SER A 173 -22.03 9.82 6.46
C SER A 173 -21.31 11.06 5.92
N LEU A 174 -19.98 10.98 5.77
CA LEU A 174 -19.16 12.08 5.29
C LEU A 174 -18.90 12.04 3.78
N ARG A 175 -19.37 11.03 3.07
CA ARG A 175 -19.14 10.91 1.62
C ARG A 175 -19.63 12.13 0.85
N ASN A 176 -20.82 12.63 1.22
CA ASN A 176 -21.42 13.81 0.61
C ASN A 176 -22.00 14.68 1.71
N ILE A 177 -21.55 15.93 1.80
CA ILE A 177 -21.97 16.90 2.80
C ILE A 177 -22.18 18.27 2.16
N VAL A 178 -22.78 19.18 2.89
CA VAL A 178 -22.81 20.60 2.52
C VAL A 178 -22.00 21.35 3.57
N SER A 179 -20.97 22.06 3.09
CA SER A 179 -20.14 22.93 3.93
C SER A 179 -20.59 24.38 3.81
N GLY A 180 -20.20 25.25 4.77
CA GLY A 180 -20.44 26.67 4.73
C GLY A 180 -21.84 27.12 5.18
N LEU A 181 -22.59 26.25 5.87
CA LEU A 181 -23.90 26.60 6.41
C LEU A 181 -23.79 27.52 7.63
N GLY A 182 -24.87 28.21 7.96
CA GLY A 182 -24.97 29.09 9.13
C GLY A 182 -24.93 30.57 8.80
N GLY A 183 -25.14 30.93 7.54
CA GLY A 183 -25.19 32.33 7.09
C GLY A 183 -23.93 32.76 6.36
N SER A 184 -23.99 33.92 5.71
CA SER A 184 -22.93 34.42 4.84
C SER A 184 -21.58 34.66 5.54
N ALA A 185 -21.57 34.78 6.85
CA ALA A 185 -20.33 34.93 7.63
C ALA A 185 -19.55 33.61 7.74
N ASN A 186 -20.19 32.49 7.47
CA ASN A 186 -19.57 31.17 7.59
C ASN A 186 -19.06 30.58 6.27
N GLY A 187 -19.25 31.28 5.16
CA GLY A 187 -18.79 30.83 3.85
C GLY A 187 -19.92 30.77 2.83
N ILE A 188 -19.66 30.03 1.75
CA ILE A 188 -20.61 29.80 0.68
C ILE A 188 -21.08 28.35 0.78
N PRO A 189 -22.37 28.07 0.95
CA PRO A 189 -22.85 26.70 0.99
C PRO A 189 -22.43 25.93 -0.27
N THR A 190 -21.71 24.83 -0.08
CA THR A 190 -21.13 24.06 -1.19
C THR A 190 -21.25 22.58 -0.89
N GLU A 191 -21.70 21.81 -1.89
CA GLU A 191 -21.67 20.35 -1.78
C GLU A 191 -20.23 19.87 -1.92
N THR A 192 -19.81 19.03 -0.98
CA THR A 192 -18.45 18.47 -0.94
C THR A 192 -18.50 17.12 -0.22
N GLY A 193 -17.37 16.65 0.28
CA GLY A 193 -17.31 15.39 1.00
C GLY A 193 -15.95 15.18 1.63
N PHE A 194 -15.79 13.98 2.20
CA PHE A 194 -14.54 13.51 2.79
C PHE A 194 -14.09 12.23 2.12
N ASP A 195 -12.79 12.11 1.88
CA ASP A 195 -12.13 10.82 1.60
C ASP A 195 -11.42 10.38 2.88
N ILE A 196 -11.06 9.10 2.96
CA ILE A 196 -10.18 8.62 4.03
C ILE A 196 -8.76 9.14 3.79
N THR A 197 -8.03 9.45 4.85
CA THR A 197 -6.68 10.03 4.74
C THR A 197 -5.74 9.21 3.85
N ALA A 198 -5.83 7.88 3.89
CA ALA A 198 -5.01 6.99 3.06
C ALA A 198 -5.28 7.15 1.54
N ALA A 199 -6.40 7.77 1.16
CA ALA A 199 -6.73 8.08 -0.24
C ALA A 199 -6.27 9.48 -0.67
N SER A 200 -5.74 10.28 0.24
CA SER A 200 -5.29 11.64 -0.04
C SER A 200 -4.15 11.68 -1.05
N GLU A 201 -4.20 12.64 -1.97
CA GLU A 201 -3.07 12.93 -2.85
C GLU A 201 -1.82 13.30 -2.04
N ILE A 202 -1.96 13.95 -0.89
CA ILE A 202 -0.84 14.27 0.02
C ILE A 202 -0.16 12.98 0.48
N MET A 203 -0.92 11.94 0.79
CA MET A 203 -0.34 10.64 1.17
C MET A 203 0.50 10.06 0.03
N ALA A 204 -0.01 10.11 -1.20
CA ALA A 204 0.73 9.64 -2.38
C ALA A 204 1.99 10.47 -2.61
N ILE A 205 1.90 11.78 -2.48
CA ILE A 205 3.05 12.69 -2.60
C ILE A 205 4.12 12.35 -1.56
N LEU A 206 3.74 12.15 -0.32
CA LEU A 206 4.66 11.79 0.76
C LEU A 206 5.41 10.50 0.44
N CYS A 207 4.71 9.53 -0.16
CA CYS A 207 5.29 8.22 -0.50
C CYS A 207 6.17 8.25 -1.75
N LEU A 208 6.02 9.25 -2.61
CA LEU A 208 6.77 9.35 -3.88
C LEU A 208 7.88 10.41 -3.83
N ALA A 209 7.84 11.32 -2.88
CA ALA A 209 8.83 12.38 -2.75
C ALA A 209 10.22 11.83 -2.44
N THR A 210 11.24 12.47 -3.03
CA THR A 210 12.65 12.08 -2.88
C THR A 210 13.41 12.93 -1.88
N ASP A 211 12.94 14.15 -1.61
CA ASP A 211 13.51 15.07 -0.62
C ASP A 211 12.49 16.16 -0.29
N ILE A 212 12.89 17.11 0.56
CA ILE A 212 12.00 18.20 1.00
C ILE A 212 11.66 19.16 -0.15
N ASP A 213 12.58 19.42 -1.05
CA ASP A 213 12.36 20.31 -2.20
C ASP A 213 11.40 19.66 -3.21
N ASP A 214 11.55 18.35 -3.44
CA ASP A 214 10.64 17.59 -4.29
C ASP A 214 9.23 17.55 -3.66
N LEU A 215 9.15 17.38 -2.33
CA LEU A 215 7.88 17.43 -1.60
C LEU A 215 7.18 18.78 -1.84
N LYS A 216 7.90 19.88 -1.65
CA LYS A 216 7.35 21.23 -1.84
C LYS A 216 6.89 21.46 -3.29
N ARG A 217 7.67 21.01 -4.26
CA ARG A 217 7.34 21.12 -5.69
C ARG A 217 6.04 20.37 -6.00
N ARG A 218 5.93 19.14 -5.53
CA ARG A 218 4.74 18.30 -5.74
C ARG A 218 3.51 18.90 -5.06
N VAL A 219 3.64 19.34 -3.82
CA VAL A 219 2.53 20.00 -3.09
C VAL A 219 2.06 21.24 -3.85
N GLY A 220 2.99 22.06 -4.34
CA GLY A 220 2.68 23.25 -5.11
C GLY A 220 1.91 22.97 -6.40
N ASN A 221 2.16 21.81 -7.01
CA ASN A 221 1.54 21.42 -8.27
C ASN A 221 0.17 20.74 -8.12
N ILE A 222 -0.32 20.55 -6.90
CA ILE A 222 -1.65 19.98 -6.69
C ILE A 222 -2.69 20.85 -7.41
N LEU A 223 -3.48 20.22 -8.28
CA LEU A 223 -4.56 20.86 -9.02
C LEU A 223 -5.80 20.93 -8.13
N LEU A 224 -6.23 22.14 -7.82
CA LEU A 224 -7.38 22.38 -6.92
C LEU A 224 -8.68 22.64 -7.68
N GLY A 225 -8.58 23.10 -8.91
CA GLY A 225 -9.75 23.44 -9.70
C GLY A 225 -9.39 24.27 -10.93
N TYR A 226 -10.39 24.97 -11.44
CA TYR A 226 -10.24 25.83 -12.63
C TYR A 226 -10.88 27.19 -12.39
N THR A 227 -10.24 28.21 -12.92
CA THR A 227 -10.76 29.58 -12.92
C THR A 227 -11.94 29.71 -13.89
N TYR A 228 -12.66 30.84 -13.87
CA TYR A 228 -13.78 31.07 -14.77
C TYR A 228 -13.36 31.15 -16.25
N ASP A 229 -12.12 31.52 -16.54
CA ASP A 229 -11.57 31.51 -17.90
C ASP A 229 -10.87 30.19 -18.26
N GLY A 230 -11.07 29.14 -17.44
CA GLY A 230 -10.62 27.78 -17.74
C GLY A 230 -9.16 27.48 -17.45
N LYS A 231 -8.47 28.33 -16.70
CA LYS A 231 -7.07 28.10 -16.33
C LYS A 231 -6.98 27.15 -15.11
N PRO A 232 -6.00 26.24 -15.10
CA PRO A 232 -5.73 25.42 -13.91
C PRO A 232 -5.40 26.30 -12.71
N PHE A 233 -5.95 25.94 -11.55
CA PHE A 233 -5.67 26.62 -10.28
C PHE A 233 -5.02 25.61 -9.33
N THR A 234 -3.80 25.91 -8.90
CA THR A 234 -2.98 25.01 -8.11
C THR A 234 -2.69 25.60 -6.72
N VAL A 235 -2.11 24.78 -5.84
CA VAL A 235 -1.63 25.24 -4.52
C VAL A 235 -0.65 26.42 -4.68
N ASN A 236 0.20 26.39 -5.71
CA ASN A 236 1.12 27.50 -5.99
C ASN A 236 0.38 28.82 -6.23
N ASP A 237 -0.78 28.77 -6.86
CA ASP A 237 -1.57 29.99 -7.15
C ASP A 237 -2.07 30.68 -5.87
N MET A 238 -2.19 29.95 -4.77
CA MET A 238 -2.52 30.51 -3.47
C MET A 238 -1.28 30.94 -2.67
N GLY A 239 -0.08 30.58 -3.13
CA GLY A 239 1.16 30.95 -2.43
C GLY A 239 1.38 30.21 -1.11
N ILE A 240 0.84 29.01 -0.94
CA ILE A 240 0.83 28.29 0.34
C ILE A 240 1.67 27.01 0.36
N ALA A 241 2.35 26.67 -0.73
CA ALA A 241 3.11 25.42 -0.81
C ALA A 241 4.12 25.27 0.33
N GLY A 242 4.78 26.35 0.71
CA GLY A 242 5.74 26.34 1.83
C GLY A 242 5.09 25.99 3.16
N ALA A 243 3.95 26.60 3.47
CA ALA A 243 3.22 26.36 4.73
C ALA A 243 2.77 24.88 4.83
N ILE A 244 2.25 24.33 3.73
CA ILE A 244 1.83 22.93 3.69
C ILE A 244 3.02 21.99 3.87
N THR A 245 4.15 22.30 3.22
CA THR A 245 5.40 21.54 3.36
C THR A 245 5.91 21.55 4.79
N VAL A 246 5.79 22.67 5.50
CA VAL A 246 6.15 22.76 6.92
C VAL A 246 5.36 21.78 7.77
N LEU A 247 4.06 21.61 7.50
CA LEU A 247 3.22 20.64 8.20
C LEU A 247 3.68 19.19 7.97
N LEU A 248 4.33 18.92 6.84
CA LEU A 248 4.75 17.59 6.43
C LEU A 248 6.24 17.31 6.70
N LYS A 249 6.98 18.28 7.20
CA LYS A 249 8.43 18.21 7.34
C LYS A 249 8.92 16.96 8.07
N ASP A 250 8.36 16.69 9.23
CA ASP A 250 8.76 15.53 10.04
C ASP A 250 8.16 14.22 9.50
N ALA A 251 6.96 14.29 8.91
CA ALA A 251 6.31 13.14 8.30
C ALA A 251 7.09 12.59 7.10
N LEU A 252 7.94 13.38 6.47
CA LEU A 252 8.75 12.96 5.34
C LEU A 252 9.81 11.92 5.73
N LEU A 253 10.24 11.90 6.98
CA LEU A 253 11.31 11.03 7.46
C LEU A 253 10.78 9.62 7.76
N PRO A 254 11.47 8.55 7.28
CA PRO A 254 11.08 7.18 7.58
C PRO A 254 11.15 6.85 9.07
N ASN A 255 10.24 6.01 9.53
CA ASN A 255 10.18 5.56 10.92
C ASN A 255 10.90 4.24 11.09
N LEU A 256 11.85 4.21 12.02
CA LEU A 256 12.59 3.01 12.42
C LEU A 256 11.93 2.38 13.63
N VAL A 257 11.70 1.08 13.57
CA VAL A 257 11.15 0.24 14.64
C VAL A 257 11.91 -1.09 14.66
N GLN A 258 11.42 -2.05 15.44
CA GLN A 258 12.01 -3.37 15.54
C GLN A 258 10.97 -4.48 15.38
N THR A 259 11.44 -5.66 15.04
CA THR A 259 10.60 -6.85 14.95
C THR A 259 10.54 -7.60 16.29
N THR A 260 9.72 -8.63 16.35
CA THR A 260 9.64 -9.56 17.48
C THR A 260 10.96 -10.29 17.79
N GLU A 261 11.95 -10.24 16.90
CA GLU A 261 13.28 -10.79 17.13
C GLU A 261 14.35 -9.70 17.20
N ASN A 262 13.92 -8.46 17.48
CA ASN A 262 14.79 -7.28 17.67
C ASN A 262 15.64 -6.93 16.44
N THR A 263 15.15 -7.23 15.24
CA THR A 263 15.78 -6.81 13.99
C THR A 263 15.16 -5.50 13.51
N PRO A 264 15.92 -4.67 12.77
CA PRO A 264 15.40 -3.38 12.30
C PRO A 264 14.27 -3.52 11.26
N ALA A 265 13.32 -2.59 11.32
CA ALA A 265 12.26 -2.47 10.34
C ALA A 265 11.92 -1.00 10.12
N PHE A 266 11.50 -0.65 8.91
CA PHE A 266 10.99 0.69 8.58
C PHE A 266 9.50 0.62 8.29
N ILE A 267 8.79 1.64 8.79
CA ILE A 267 7.35 1.79 8.53
C ILE A 267 7.12 3.25 8.12
N HIS A 268 6.61 3.45 6.90
CA HIS A 268 6.44 4.84 6.43
C HIS A 268 5.48 4.92 5.25
N GLY A 269 4.43 5.75 5.42
CA GLY A 269 3.40 5.95 4.41
C GLY A 269 2.37 4.82 4.36
N GLY A 270 1.13 5.14 4.07
CA GLY A 270 0.04 4.16 4.13
C GLY A 270 -1.05 4.33 3.07
N PRO A 271 -0.72 4.49 1.77
CA PRO A 271 -1.76 4.54 0.74
C PRO A 271 -2.36 3.17 0.53
N PHE A 272 -3.70 3.10 0.33
CA PHE A 272 -4.38 1.84 0.07
C PHE A 272 -4.20 1.40 -1.39
N ALA A 273 -4.02 0.10 -1.63
CA ALA A 273 -3.74 -0.43 -2.97
C ALA A 273 -4.96 -0.53 -3.88
N ASN A 274 -6.18 -0.50 -3.34
CA ASN A 274 -7.41 -0.54 -4.13
C ASN A 274 -7.97 0.84 -4.50
N ILE A 275 -7.42 1.91 -3.92
CA ILE A 275 -7.83 3.29 -4.18
C ILE A 275 -6.66 4.24 -4.43
N ALA A 276 -5.43 3.79 -4.19
CA ALA A 276 -4.20 4.53 -4.38
C ALA A 276 -3.11 3.54 -4.86
N HIS A 277 -1.83 3.88 -4.76
CA HIS A 277 -0.77 3.02 -5.29
C HIS A 277 -0.31 1.91 -4.34
N GLY A 278 -0.65 1.97 -3.06
CA GLY A 278 -0.53 0.82 -2.16
C GLY A 278 0.86 0.40 -1.73
N CYS A 279 1.84 1.30 -1.80
CA CYS A 279 3.23 1.00 -1.46
C CYS A 279 3.71 1.92 -0.34
N ASN A 280 4.62 1.44 0.50
CA ASN A 280 5.32 2.32 1.43
C ASN A 280 6.17 3.34 0.66
N SER A 281 6.74 4.31 1.38
CA SER A 281 7.45 5.40 0.73
C SER A 281 8.72 4.95 0.00
N VAL A 282 9.07 5.69 -1.04
CA VAL A 282 10.36 5.57 -1.73
C VAL A 282 11.49 5.75 -0.73
N LEU A 283 11.39 6.75 0.15
CA LEU A 283 12.44 7.06 1.13
C LEU A 283 12.68 5.92 2.11
N ALA A 284 11.63 5.27 2.61
CA ALA A 284 11.78 4.12 3.51
C ALA A 284 12.47 2.94 2.82
N THR A 285 12.08 2.65 1.58
CA THR A 285 12.72 1.58 0.80
C THR A 285 14.18 1.91 0.50
N GLN A 286 14.49 3.14 0.13
CA GLN A 286 15.87 3.57 -0.12
C GLN A 286 16.72 3.55 1.15
N MET A 287 16.14 3.96 2.28
CA MET A 287 16.85 3.89 3.58
C MET A 287 17.15 2.44 3.96
N ALA A 288 16.17 1.55 3.81
CA ALA A 288 16.36 0.13 4.08
C ALA A 288 17.45 -0.46 3.16
N LEU A 289 17.46 -0.11 1.88
CA LEU A 289 18.48 -0.57 0.91
C LEU A 289 19.87 0.01 1.18
N THR A 290 19.95 1.17 1.81
CA THR A 290 21.26 1.75 2.18
C THR A 290 21.95 0.86 3.20
N TYR A 291 21.22 0.30 4.15
CA TYR A 291 21.80 -0.41 5.30
C TYR A 291 21.61 -1.92 5.29
N GLY A 292 20.57 -2.42 4.65
CA GLY A 292 20.28 -3.86 4.60
C GLY A 292 20.76 -4.51 3.31
N ASP A 293 21.38 -5.68 3.42
CA ASP A 293 21.81 -6.46 2.25
C ASP A 293 20.60 -7.08 1.52
N TYR A 294 19.57 -7.40 2.28
CA TYR A 294 18.30 -7.93 1.78
C TYR A 294 17.17 -7.06 2.35
N VAL A 295 16.40 -6.46 1.48
CA VAL A 295 15.27 -5.61 1.86
C VAL A 295 13.99 -6.25 1.37
N ILE A 296 13.08 -6.53 2.29
CA ILE A 296 11.77 -7.08 2.00
C ILE A 296 10.77 -5.94 2.05
N THR A 297 10.03 -5.76 0.97
CA THR A 297 8.93 -4.80 0.94
C THR A 297 7.70 -5.48 0.40
N GLU A 298 6.53 -4.88 0.62
CA GLU A 298 5.28 -5.40 0.11
C GLU A 298 4.49 -4.33 -0.63
N ALA A 299 3.52 -4.77 -1.40
CA ALA A 299 2.51 -3.93 -2.02
C ALA A 299 1.14 -4.51 -1.67
N GLY A 300 0.13 -3.66 -1.54
CA GLY A 300 -1.17 -4.06 -1.00
C GLY A 300 -1.93 -5.06 -1.87
N PHE A 301 -2.65 -5.96 -1.22
CA PHE A 301 -3.53 -6.98 -1.83
C PHE A 301 -2.80 -7.93 -2.78
N GLY A 302 -3.45 -8.35 -3.86
CA GLY A 302 -2.87 -9.29 -4.80
C GLY A 302 -1.92 -8.65 -5.81
N ALA A 303 -1.22 -9.50 -6.54
CA ALA A 303 -0.21 -9.06 -7.50
C ALA A 303 -0.78 -8.25 -8.67
N ASP A 304 -2.06 -8.41 -8.97
CA ASP A 304 -2.76 -7.65 -10.00
C ASP A 304 -2.95 -6.17 -9.63
N LEU A 305 -3.01 -5.86 -8.35
CA LEU A 305 -3.17 -4.48 -7.83
C LEU A 305 -1.85 -3.93 -7.31
N GLY A 306 -1.40 -4.41 -6.16
CA GLY A 306 -0.26 -3.83 -5.48
C GLY A 306 1.05 -4.00 -6.23
N ALA A 307 1.35 -5.20 -6.71
CA ALA A 307 2.60 -5.46 -7.43
C ALA A 307 2.67 -4.69 -8.75
N GLU A 308 1.58 -4.62 -9.50
CA GLU A 308 1.52 -3.83 -10.75
C GLU A 308 1.90 -2.37 -10.48
N LYS A 309 1.30 -1.77 -9.46
CA LYS A 309 1.56 -0.38 -9.09
C LYS A 309 2.97 -0.19 -8.52
N PHE A 310 3.45 -1.16 -7.77
CA PHE A 310 4.82 -1.17 -7.27
C PHE A 310 5.83 -1.06 -8.42
N PHE A 311 5.69 -1.89 -9.43
CA PHE A 311 6.58 -1.87 -10.58
C PHE A 311 6.35 -0.66 -11.48
N ASN A 312 5.12 -0.44 -11.93
CA ASN A 312 4.81 0.59 -12.93
C ASN A 312 4.86 2.01 -12.38
N ILE A 313 4.64 2.22 -11.10
CA ILE A 313 4.63 3.55 -10.48
C ILE A 313 5.88 3.76 -9.63
N LYS A 314 6.03 3.02 -8.54
CA LYS A 314 7.10 3.24 -7.55
C LYS A 314 8.49 2.93 -8.12
N CYS A 315 8.70 1.75 -8.68
CA CYS A 315 9.99 1.36 -9.24
C CYS A 315 10.36 2.21 -10.45
N ARG A 316 9.39 2.52 -11.29
CA ARG A 316 9.61 3.40 -12.45
C ARG A 316 10.15 4.77 -12.02
N LYS A 317 9.51 5.39 -11.02
CA LYS A 317 9.90 6.73 -10.54
C LYS A 317 11.23 6.71 -9.77
N ALA A 318 11.43 5.72 -8.93
CA ALA A 318 12.59 5.68 -8.03
C ALA A 318 13.81 4.94 -8.60
N GLY A 319 13.68 4.34 -9.78
CA GLY A 319 14.77 3.56 -10.37
C GLY A 319 15.08 2.28 -9.59
N LEU A 320 14.10 1.69 -8.95
CA LEU A 320 14.28 0.48 -8.15
C LEU A 320 14.24 -0.76 -9.06
N SER A 321 15.07 -1.75 -8.75
CA SER A 321 15.18 -3.00 -9.50
C SER A 321 15.08 -4.20 -8.56
N PRO A 322 13.87 -4.68 -8.27
CA PRO A 322 13.70 -5.87 -7.40
C PRO A 322 14.38 -7.10 -7.99
N LYS A 323 15.00 -7.89 -7.13
CA LYS A 323 15.72 -9.11 -7.52
C LYS A 323 14.85 -10.34 -7.53
N LEU A 324 13.69 -10.28 -6.87
CA LEU A 324 12.81 -11.43 -6.70
C LEU A 324 11.41 -10.96 -6.28
N THR A 325 10.38 -11.68 -6.75
CA THR A 325 9.01 -11.54 -6.23
C THR A 325 8.63 -12.85 -5.54
N VAL A 326 8.17 -12.75 -4.31
CA VAL A 326 7.61 -13.86 -3.54
C VAL A 326 6.09 -13.73 -3.54
N ILE A 327 5.40 -14.73 -4.04
CA ILE A 327 3.92 -14.77 -4.05
C ILE A 327 3.44 -15.62 -2.87
N VAL A 328 2.66 -15.01 -1.99
CA VAL A 328 2.03 -15.71 -0.86
C VAL A 328 0.76 -16.38 -1.35
N ALA A 329 0.62 -17.67 -1.07
CA ALA A 329 -0.59 -18.44 -1.35
C ALA A 329 -1.09 -19.09 -0.06
N THR A 330 -2.41 -19.21 0.07
CA THR A 330 -3.05 -19.94 1.17
C THR A 330 -4.06 -20.93 0.60
N ALA A 331 -4.30 -22.01 1.35
CA ALA A 331 -5.31 -22.99 0.96
C ALA A 331 -6.70 -22.35 0.87
N GLN A 332 -7.04 -21.48 1.82
CA GLN A 332 -8.34 -20.82 1.85
C GLN A 332 -8.60 -19.97 0.60
N SER A 333 -7.63 -19.13 0.24
CA SER A 333 -7.78 -18.28 -0.95
C SER A 333 -7.80 -19.11 -2.25
N LEU A 334 -6.96 -20.12 -2.35
CA LEU A 334 -6.98 -21.02 -3.51
C LEU A 334 -8.33 -21.71 -3.67
N LYS A 335 -8.90 -22.21 -2.57
CA LYS A 335 -10.22 -22.87 -2.60
C LYS A 335 -11.32 -21.88 -2.98
N LEU A 336 -11.31 -20.67 -2.43
CA LEU A 336 -12.29 -19.64 -2.78
C LEU A 336 -12.25 -19.37 -4.29
N HIS A 337 -11.04 -19.20 -4.84
CA HIS A 337 -10.85 -18.95 -6.26
C HIS A 337 -11.01 -20.21 -7.12
N GLY A 338 -11.14 -21.36 -6.50
CA GLY A 338 -11.55 -22.62 -7.12
C GLY A 338 -13.05 -22.87 -7.07
N GLY A 339 -13.84 -21.91 -6.58
CA GLY A 339 -15.29 -22.02 -6.54
C GLY A 339 -15.85 -22.67 -5.28
N VAL A 340 -15.03 -22.89 -4.25
CA VAL A 340 -15.51 -23.42 -2.96
C VAL A 340 -16.27 -22.29 -2.24
N PRO A 341 -17.49 -22.54 -1.73
CA PRO A 341 -18.23 -21.53 -0.97
C PRO A 341 -17.41 -21.01 0.22
N GLU A 342 -17.51 -19.72 0.48
CA GLU A 342 -16.73 -19.03 1.53
C GLU A 342 -16.84 -19.69 2.90
N ALA A 343 -18.03 -20.19 3.26
CA ALA A 343 -18.24 -20.87 4.52
C ALA A 343 -17.50 -22.21 4.65
N GLN A 344 -16.97 -22.76 3.55
CA GLN A 344 -16.36 -24.10 3.49
C GLN A 344 -14.87 -24.08 3.14
N ILE A 345 -14.26 -22.91 2.98
CA ILE A 345 -12.86 -22.80 2.54
C ILE A 345 -11.84 -23.30 3.59
N LYS A 346 -12.26 -23.45 4.84
CA LYS A 346 -11.40 -24.01 5.90
C LYS A 346 -11.39 -25.53 5.92
N GLU A 347 -12.34 -26.16 5.25
CA GLU A 347 -12.45 -27.63 5.15
C GLU A 347 -11.53 -28.15 4.04
N PRO A 348 -10.97 -29.36 4.19
CA PRO A 348 -10.21 -30.00 3.12
C PRO A 348 -11.05 -30.13 1.84
N ASN A 349 -10.50 -29.71 0.71
CA ASN A 349 -11.14 -29.83 -0.59
C ASN A 349 -10.07 -29.79 -1.70
N LYS A 350 -9.57 -30.95 -2.09
CA LYS A 350 -8.51 -31.07 -3.09
C LYS A 350 -8.94 -30.54 -4.46
N GLU A 351 -10.16 -30.87 -4.89
CA GLU A 351 -10.68 -30.45 -6.19
C GLU A 351 -10.81 -28.93 -6.29
N GLY A 352 -11.36 -28.31 -5.25
CA GLY A 352 -11.47 -26.85 -5.16
C GLY A 352 -10.11 -26.17 -5.14
N LEU A 353 -9.16 -26.74 -4.40
CA LEU A 353 -7.78 -26.25 -4.36
C LEU A 353 -7.15 -26.26 -5.77
N ILE A 354 -7.26 -27.37 -6.47
CA ILE A 354 -6.70 -27.55 -7.82
C ILE A 354 -7.32 -26.56 -8.80
N ARG A 355 -8.64 -26.36 -8.75
CA ARG A 355 -9.30 -25.35 -9.59
C ARG A 355 -8.77 -23.93 -9.30
N GLY A 356 -8.39 -23.67 -8.06
CA GLY A 356 -7.81 -22.38 -7.66
C GLY A 356 -6.42 -22.12 -8.22
N PHE A 357 -5.72 -23.12 -8.71
CA PHE A 357 -4.38 -22.96 -9.30
C PHE A 357 -4.38 -22.02 -10.51
N ALA A 358 -5.50 -21.90 -11.22
CA ALA A 358 -5.61 -20.95 -12.32
C ALA A 358 -5.35 -19.51 -11.87
N ASN A 359 -5.83 -19.13 -10.67
CA ASN A 359 -5.57 -17.80 -10.09
C ASN A 359 -4.08 -17.63 -9.76
N LEU A 360 -3.48 -18.63 -9.12
CA LEU A 360 -2.04 -18.62 -8.82
C LEU A 360 -1.22 -18.49 -10.11
N ASP A 361 -1.55 -19.26 -11.13
CA ASP A 361 -0.83 -19.27 -12.41
C ASP A 361 -0.90 -17.91 -13.11
N LYS A 362 -2.04 -17.25 -13.06
CA LYS A 362 -2.20 -15.91 -13.64
C LYS A 362 -1.28 -14.90 -12.95
N HIS A 363 -1.20 -14.94 -11.63
CA HIS A 363 -0.30 -14.08 -10.86
C HIS A 363 1.18 -14.37 -11.16
N ILE A 364 1.55 -15.65 -11.23
CA ILE A 364 2.93 -16.05 -11.59
C ILE A 364 3.28 -15.52 -12.98
N GLU A 365 2.42 -15.72 -13.95
CA GLU A 365 2.60 -15.24 -15.33
C GLU A 365 2.76 -13.72 -15.38
N ASN A 366 1.89 -12.99 -14.66
CA ASN A 366 1.95 -11.54 -14.60
C ASN A 366 3.30 -11.06 -14.05
N MET A 367 3.80 -11.69 -12.99
CA MET A 367 5.10 -11.29 -12.40
C MET A 367 6.26 -11.63 -13.33
N LYS A 368 6.22 -12.77 -13.99
CA LYS A 368 7.25 -13.15 -14.99
C LYS A 368 7.28 -12.16 -16.15
N ASN A 369 6.13 -11.63 -16.55
CA ASN A 369 6.05 -10.63 -17.63
C ASN A 369 6.73 -9.30 -17.26
N PHE A 370 6.89 -8.99 -15.99
CA PHE A 370 7.71 -7.87 -15.52
C PHE A 370 9.22 -8.17 -15.52
N GLY A 371 9.62 -9.40 -15.85
CA GLY A 371 11.02 -9.84 -15.79
C GLY A 371 11.42 -10.45 -14.44
N GLN A 372 10.47 -10.67 -13.54
CA GLN A 372 10.75 -11.15 -12.20
C GLN A 372 10.99 -12.66 -12.16
N GLN A 373 11.96 -13.07 -11.33
CA GLN A 373 12.00 -14.42 -10.80
C GLN A 373 10.89 -14.53 -9.77
N VAL A 374 10.25 -15.69 -9.69
CA VAL A 374 9.10 -15.90 -8.81
C VAL A 374 9.33 -17.11 -7.91
N ILE A 375 9.09 -16.92 -6.62
CA ILE A 375 8.98 -17.99 -5.63
C ILE A 375 7.57 -17.92 -5.08
N VAL A 376 6.94 -19.07 -4.88
CA VAL A 376 5.66 -19.19 -4.19
C VAL A 376 5.94 -19.67 -2.78
N THR A 377 5.40 -18.97 -1.78
CA THR A 377 5.41 -19.45 -0.41
C THR A 377 3.99 -19.78 0.02
N PHE A 378 3.82 -20.98 0.57
CA PHE A 378 2.55 -21.41 1.14
C PHE A 378 2.53 -21.01 2.61
N ASN A 379 1.61 -20.10 2.96
CA ASN A 379 1.42 -19.66 4.34
C ASN A 379 0.50 -20.66 5.05
N ARG A 380 1.10 -21.52 5.87
CA ARG A 380 0.39 -22.64 6.50
C ARG A 380 -0.39 -22.21 7.74
N PHE A 381 -1.66 -22.59 7.77
CA PHE A 381 -2.54 -22.48 8.94
C PHE A 381 -2.79 -23.87 9.57
N ALA A 382 -3.26 -23.87 10.82
CA ALA A 382 -3.49 -25.10 11.58
C ALA A 382 -4.47 -26.08 10.90
N SER A 383 -5.44 -25.56 10.13
CA SER A 383 -6.43 -26.38 9.43
C SER A 383 -5.93 -26.98 8.10
N ASP A 384 -4.73 -26.61 7.66
CA ASP A 384 -4.19 -27.07 6.38
C ASP A 384 -3.67 -28.51 6.49
N THR A 385 -3.89 -29.30 5.44
CA THR A 385 -3.46 -30.69 5.37
C THR A 385 -2.16 -30.83 4.58
N ASP A 386 -1.35 -31.83 4.95
CA ASP A 386 -0.12 -32.14 4.22
C ASP A 386 -0.40 -32.50 2.75
N GLU A 387 -1.54 -33.14 2.48
CA GLU A 387 -1.95 -33.52 1.12
C GLU A 387 -2.21 -32.31 0.25
N GLU A 388 -2.93 -31.31 0.76
CA GLU A 388 -3.20 -30.08 0.00
C GLU A 388 -1.91 -29.30 -0.25
N ILE A 389 -1.03 -29.23 0.74
CA ILE A 389 0.27 -28.57 0.60
C ILE A 389 1.12 -29.25 -0.47
N ALA A 390 1.14 -30.59 -0.46
CA ALA A 390 1.88 -31.36 -1.47
C ALA A 390 1.37 -31.11 -2.90
N LEU A 391 0.06 -30.93 -3.07
CA LEU A 391 -0.52 -30.59 -4.38
C LEU A 391 -0.02 -29.22 -4.88
N VAL A 392 0.05 -28.23 -4.01
CA VAL A 392 0.59 -26.90 -4.36
C VAL A 392 2.07 -27.00 -4.71
N ALA A 393 2.84 -27.75 -3.92
CA ALA A 393 4.27 -27.95 -4.16
C ALA A 393 4.53 -28.58 -5.53
N GLU A 394 3.80 -29.63 -5.86
CA GLU A 394 3.93 -30.33 -7.15
C GLU A 394 3.54 -29.41 -8.31
N HIS A 395 2.47 -28.65 -8.15
CA HIS A 395 2.04 -27.69 -9.18
C HIS A 395 3.11 -26.63 -9.45
N CYS A 396 3.73 -26.07 -8.41
CA CYS A 396 4.82 -25.10 -8.56
C CYS A 396 6.03 -25.71 -9.26
N LYS A 397 6.35 -26.96 -8.93
CA LYS A 397 7.43 -27.70 -9.59
C LYS A 397 7.17 -27.84 -11.08
N GLU A 398 5.94 -28.22 -11.46
CA GLU A 398 5.53 -28.31 -12.87
C GLU A 398 5.63 -26.97 -13.59
N LYS A 399 5.34 -25.88 -12.90
CA LYS A 399 5.44 -24.51 -13.46
C LYS A 399 6.86 -23.97 -13.48
N GLY A 400 7.81 -24.69 -12.91
CA GLY A 400 9.21 -24.27 -12.87
C GLY A 400 9.46 -23.07 -11.95
N VAL A 401 8.66 -22.92 -10.88
CA VAL A 401 8.85 -21.86 -9.88
C VAL A 401 9.26 -22.47 -8.54
N GLY A 402 10.10 -21.76 -7.80
CA GLY A 402 10.51 -22.18 -6.45
C GLY A 402 9.31 -22.20 -5.51
N PHE A 403 9.35 -23.11 -4.55
CA PHE A 403 8.30 -23.27 -3.56
C PHE A 403 8.87 -23.55 -2.18
N ALA A 404 8.34 -22.87 -1.17
CA ALA A 404 8.64 -23.17 0.22
C ALA A 404 7.41 -22.92 1.10
N VAL A 405 7.19 -23.79 2.07
CA VAL A 405 6.17 -23.60 3.10
C VAL A 405 6.75 -22.67 4.17
N ASN A 406 5.93 -21.79 4.73
CA ASN A 406 6.30 -21.01 5.89
C ASN A 406 5.27 -21.16 7.01
N THR A 407 5.72 -21.03 8.24
CA THR A 407 4.90 -21.07 9.45
C THR A 407 5.25 -19.87 10.34
N VAL A 408 5.44 -18.70 9.73
CA VAL A 408 5.98 -17.53 10.42
C VAL A 408 5.05 -16.96 11.50
N PHE A 409 3.75 -17.19 11.38
CA PHE A 409 2.81 -16.76 12.42
C PHE A 409 3.07 -17.51 13.73
N ALA A 410 3.17 -18.82 13.67
CA ALA A 410 3.38 -19.67 14.85
C ALA A 410 4.83 -19.67 15.35
N ASP A 411 5.80 -19.58 14.44
CA ASP A 411 7.21 -19.87 14.74
C ASP A 411 8.19 -18.72 14.52
N GLY A 412 7.70 -17.56 14.05
CA GLY A 412 8.60 -16.44 13.75
C GLY A 412 9.63 -16.80 12.68
N GLY A 413 10.87 -16.36 12.87
CA GLY A 413 11.94 -16.58 11.89
C GLY A 413 12.26 -18.04 11.62
N LYS A 414 12.12 -18.91 12.61
CA LYS A 414 12.29 -20.37 12.41
C LYS A 414 11.33 -20.90 11.34
N GLY A 415 10.14 -20.35 11.28
CA GLY A 415 9.13 -20.75 10.29
C GLY A 415 9.41 -20.30 8.87
N ALA A 416 10.46 -19.49 8.64
CA ALA A 416 10.84 -18.99 7.33
C ALA A 416 12.27 -19.38 6.91
N VAL A 417 12.93 -20.28 7.61
CA VAL A 417 14.32 -20.64 7.30
C VAL A 417 14.43 -21.27 5.91
N GLU A 418 13.53 -22.20 5.57
CA GLU A 418 13.53 -22.80 4.24
C GLU A 418 13.26 -21.79 3.15
N LEU A 419 12.26 -20.94 3.37
CA LEU A 419 11.94 -19.84 2.44
C LEU A 419 13.13 -18.90 2.27
N ALA A 420 13.76 -18.51 3.37
CA ALA A 420 14.92 -17.61 3.38
C ALA A 420 16.08 -18.20 2.58
N ARG A 421 16.38 -19.48 2.75
CA ARG A 421 17.44 -20.16 1.98
C ARG A 421 17.13 -20.18 0.50
N LEU A 422 15.88 -20.48 0.14
CA LEU A 422 15.43 -20.48 -1.25
C LEU A 422 15.53 -19.09 -1.87
N VAL A 423 15.12 -18.06 -1.14
CA VAL A 423 15.22 -16.65 -1.57
C VAL A 423 16.68 -16.27 -1.82
N ALA A 424 17.55 -16.50 -0.85
CA ALA A 424 18.97 -16.14 -0.95
C ALA A 424 19.65 -16.89 -2.11
N GLU A 425 19.40 -18.17 -2.24
CA GLU A 425 19.95 -18.99 -3.31
C GLU A 425 19.48 -18.53 -4.68
N THR A 426 18.18 -18.24 -4.83
CA THR A 426 17.60 -17.77 -6.09
C THR A 426 18.24 -16.44 -6.51
N ILE A 427 18.40 -15.51 -5.58
CA ILE A 427 18.99 -14.20 -5.87
C ILE A 427 20.47 -14.36 -6.27
N GLU A 428 21.23 -15.21 -5.58
CA GLU A 428 22.64 -15.46 -5.91
C GLU A 428 22.82 -16.08 -7.29
N LYS A 429 22.03 -17.10 -7.61
CA LYS A 429 22.21 -17.90 -8.82
C LYS A 429 21.45 -17.37 -10.02
N ASN A 430 20.28 -16.78 -9.82
CA ASN A 430 19.36 -16.44 -10.89
C ASN A 430 18.43 -15.30 -10.51
N PRO A 431 18.97 -14.08 -10.27
CA PRO A 431 18.15 -12.93 -9.92
C PRO A 431 17.25 -12.51 -11.07
N SER A 432 16.24 -11.70 -10.77
CA SER A 432 15.35 -11.13 -11.76
C SER A 432 16.11 -10.31 -12.80
N LYS A 433 15.59 -10.32 -14.02
CA LYS A 433 16.07 -9.47 -15.11
C LYS A 433 15.67 -8.01 -14.85
N PRO A 434 16.24 -7.03 -15.57
CA PRO A 434 15.78 -5.65 -15.48
C PRO A 434 14.28 -5.57 -15.70
N LEU A 435 13.60 -4.66 -14.99
CA LEU A 435 12.15 -4.54 -15.07
C LEU A 435 11.68 -4.22 -16.48
N LYS A 436 10.66 -4.95 -16.90
CA LYS A 436 9.92 -4.70 -18.12
C LYS A 436 8.56 -4.14 -17.73
N PHE A 437 8.34 -2.86 -17.97
CA PHE A 437 7.09 -2.19 -17.60
C PHE A 437 5.93 -2.59 -18.52
N THR A 438 4.73 -2.51 -17.98
CA THR A 438 3.50 -2.87 -18.72
C THR A 438 3.23 -1.90 -19.87
N TYR A 439 3.60 -0.64 -19.71
CA TYR A 439 3.35 0.41 -20.69
C TYR A 439 4.52 1.40 -20.74
N GLU A 440 4.59 2.13 -21.84
CA GLU A 440 5.56 3.20 -22.02
C GLU A 440 5.01 4.52 -21.48
N GLU A 441 5.90 5.38 -21.01
CA GLU A 441 5.55 6.71 -20.54
C GLU A 441 4.86 7.51 -21.64
N SER A 442 5.29 7.34 -22.89
CA SER A 442 4.74 8.03 -24.07
C SER A 442 3.39 7.50 -24.55
N ASP A 443 2.91 6.38 -24.01
CA ASP A 443 1.58 5.87 -24.36
C ASP A 443 0.49 6.82 -23.88
N SER A 444 -0.63 6.89 -24.61
CA SER A 444 -1.80 7.62 -24.14
C SER A 444 -2.37 6.98 -22.85
N ILE A 445 -3.16 7.72 -22.11
CA ILE A 445 -3.81 7.16 -20.91
C ILE A 445 -4.68 5.96 -21.29
N ARG A 446 -5.47 6.05 -22.38
CA ARG A 446 -6.27 4.92 -22.87
C ARG A 446 -5.42 3.69 -23.15
N LYS A 447 -4.27 3.87 -23.79
CA LYS A 447 -3.37 2.77 -24.12
C LYS A 447 -2.74 2.16 -22.86
N LYS A 448 -2.36 2.98 -21.88
CA LYS A 448 -1.86 2.50 -20.59
C LYS A 448 -2.89 1.66 -19.86
N VAL A 449 -4.13 2.15 -19.77
CA VAL A 449 -5.25 1.44 -19.15
C VAL A 449 -5.51 0.12 -19.88
N ARG A 450 -5.53 0.13 -21.22
CA ARG A 450 -5.76 -1.07 -22.02
C ARG A 450 -4.69 -2.12 -21.78
N LYS A 451 -3.42 -1.72 -21.75
CA LYS A 451 -2.30 -2.65 -21.53
C LYS A 451 -2.40 -3.33 -20.15
N ILE A 452 -2.78 -2.59 -19.12
CA ILE A 452 -2.99 -3.15 -17.79
C ILE A 452 -4.22 -4.06 -17.78
N ALA A 453 -5.33 -3.58 -18.28
CA ALA A 453 -6.61 -4.31 -18.24
C ALA A 453 -6.57 -5.60 -19.05
N GLU A 454 -6.02 -5.57 -20.25
CA GLU A 454 -5.88 -6.76 -21.08
C GLU A 454 -4.76 -7.68 -20.61
N GLY A 455 -3.58 -7.12 -20.34
CA GLY A 455 -2.38 -7.90 -20.02
C GLY A 455 -2.35 -8.49 -18.64
N ILE A 456 -2.79 -7.74 -17.64
CA ILE A 456 -2.74 -8.15 -16.22
C ILE A 456 -4.07 -8.70 -15.75
N TYR A 457 -5.19 -8.04 -16.07
CA TYR A 457 -6.50 -8.47 -15.60
C TYR A 457 -7.17 -9.48 -16.51
N GLY A 458 -6.89 -9.44 -17.81
CA GLY A 458 -7.52 -10.32 -18.79
C GLY A 458 -8.88 -9.83 -19.28
N ALA A 459 -9.13 -8.52 -19.23
CA ALA A 459 -10.37 -7.92 -19.72
C ALA A 459 -10.51 -8.06 -21.23
N SER A 460 -11.75 -8.22 -21.71
CA SER A 460 -12.06 -8.30 -23.15
C SER A 460 -12.28 -6.92 -23.75
N SER A 461 -12.82 -5.99 -22.99
CA SER A 461 -13.10 -4.63 -23.46
C SER A 461 -13.13 -3.64 -22.28
N ILE A 462 -13.00 -2.36 -22.63
CA ILE A 462 -13.03 -1.28 -21.67
C ILE A 462 -13.94 -0.19 -22.24
N VAL A 463 -14.88 0.28 -21.41
CA VAL A 463 -15.76 1.39 -21.76
C VAL A 463 -15.54 2.54 -20.79
N TYR A 464 -15.75 3.75 -21.27
CA TYR A 464 -15.55 4.97 -20.52
C TYR A 464 -16.87 5.72 -20.42
N THR A 465 -17.22 6.18 -19.21
CA THR A 465 -18.39 7.05 -19.01
C THR A 465 -18.15 8.41 -19.66
N THR A 466 -19.22 9.17 -19.83
CA THR A 466 -19.12 10.56 -20.33
C THR A 466 -18.20 11.40 -19.43
N LEU A 467 -18.29 11.23 -18.13
CA LEU A 467 -17.42 11.91 -17.16
C LEU A 467 -15.96 11.53 -17.37
N ALA A 468 -15.65 10.23 -17.52
CA ALA A 468 -14.30 9.76 -17.76
C ALA A 468 -13.74 10.30 -19.08
N GLU A 469 -14.54 10.34 -20.14
CA GLU A 469 -14.14 10.92 -21.44
C GLU A 469 -13.79 12.41 -21.30
N LYS A 470 -14.58 13.15 -20.54
CA LYS A 470 -14.30 14.57 -20.24
C LYS A 470 -12.95 14.72 -19.54
N LYS A 471 -12.66 13.86 -18.57
CA LYS A 471 -11.38 13.87 -17.83
C LYS A 471 -10.19 13.53 -18.72
N LEU A 472 -10.36 12.63 -19.67
CA LEU A 472 -9.29 12.29 -20.64
C LEU A 472 -8.94 13.51 -21.51
N LYS A 473 -9.95 14.28 -21.94
CA LYS A 473 -9.72 15.53 -22.69
C LYS A 473 -9.00 16.57 -21.82
N GLU A 474 -9.37 16.65 -20.55
CA GLU A 474 -8.72 17.53 -19.58
C GLU A 474 -7.23 17.18 -19.43
N ILE A 475 -6.90 15.90 -19.33
CA ILE A 475 -5.52 15.40 -19.23
C ILE A 475 -4.70 15.80 -20.48
N GLU A 476 -5.27 15.65 -21.67
CA GLU A 476 -4.61 16.05 -22.91
C GLU A 476 -4.33 17.55 -22.92
N LYS A 477 -5.31 18.35 -22.52
CA LYS A 477 -5.19 19.81 -22.45
C LYS A 477 -4.13 20.26 -21.45
N LEU A 478 -3.99 19.56 -20.34
CA LEU A 478 -2.96 19.84 -19.33
C LEU A 478 -1.57 19.36 -19.73
N GLY A 479 -1.46 18.50 -20.75
CA GLY A 479 -0.17 17.96 -21.19
C GLY A 479 0.45 16.96 -20.22
N ILE A 480 -0.36 16.21 -19.49
CA ILE A 480 0.09 15.29 -18.44
C ILE A 480 -0.18 13.81 -18.75
N ALA A 481 -0.40 13.48 -20.02
CA ALA A 481 -0.64 12.08 -20.43
C ALA A 481 0.54 11.15 -20.16
N HIS A 482 1.73 11.70 -19.92
CA HIS A 482 2.93 10.93 -19.57
C HIS A 482 2.91 10.38 -18.14
N PHE A 483 2.00 10.82 -17.28
CA PHE A 483 1.88 10.30 -15.92
C PHE A 483 1.50 8.81 -15.94
N PRO A 484 1.98 8.01 -14.97
CA PRO A 484 1.52 6.63 -14.83
C PRO A 484 0.05 6.59 -14.41
N VAL A 485 -0.60 5.47 -14.69
CA VAL A 485 -1.98 5.24 -14.29
C VAL A 485 -2.03 4.37 -13.04
N CYS A 486 -2.96 4.70 -12.15
CA CYS A 486 -3.19 4.01 -10.89
C CYS A 486 -4.64 3.53 -10.89
N ILE A 487 -4.83 2.22 -11.09
CA ILE A 487 -6.17 1.63 -11.20
C ILE A 487 -6.78 1.45 -9.81
N ALA A 488 -7.95 2.03 -9.59
CA ALA A 488 -8.74 1.82 -8.39
C ALA A 488 -9.88 0.85 -8.71
N LYS A 489 -9.85 -0.33 -8.11
CA LYS A 489 -10.86 -1.38 -8.33
C LYS A 489 -10.88 -2.34 -7.15
N THR A 490 -11.83 -3.29 -7.15
CA THR A 490 -11.92 -4.32 -6.12
C THR A 490 -10.64 -5.16 -6.03
N GLN A 491 -10.26 -5.53 -4.83
CA GLN A 491 -9.12 -6.40 -4.54
C GLN A 491 -9.45 -7.89 -4.65
N TYR A 492 -10.73 -8.26 -4.79
CA TYR A 492 -11.19 -9.65 -4.71
C TYR A 492 -11.36 -10.34 -6.06
N SER A 493 -11.06 -9.68 -7.16
CA SER A 493 -11.20 -10.23 -8.50
C SER A 493 -10.28 -9.51 -9.49
N PHE A 494 -9.90 -10.19 -10.56
CA PHE A 494 -9.27 -9.55 -11.72
C PHE A 494 -10.24 -8.59 -12.43
N SER A 495 -11.55 -8.85 -12.34
CA SER A 495 -12.59 -7.97 -12.88
C SER A 495 -12.96 -6.86 -11.89
N SER A 496 -14.02 -6.13 -12.18
CA SER A 496 -14.61 -5.14 -11.26
C SER A 496 -15.73 -5.72 -10.40
N ASP A 497 -16.07 -6.99 -10.58
CA ASP A 497 -17.06 -7.72 -9.76
C ASP A 497 -16.33 -8.45 -8.63
N PRO A 498 -16.52 -8.04 -7.37
CA PRO A 498 -15.80 -8.65 -6.24
C PRO A 498 -16.17 -10.12 -5.99
N LYS A 499 -17.22 -10.63 -6.63
CA LYS A 499 -17.65 -12.04 -6.53
C LYS A 499 -17.21 -12.90 -7.72
N ALA A 500 -16.56 -12.33 -8.72
CA ALA A 500 -16.04 -13.06 -9.86
C ALA A 500 -14.71 -13.70 -9.49
N TYR A 501 -14.77 -14.79 -8.75
CA TYR A 501 -13.59 -15.50 -8.23
C TYR A 501 -12.84 -16.25 -9.34
N GLY A 502 -11.61 -16.69 -9.03
CA GLY A 502 -10.76 -17.43 -9.93
C GLY A 502 -10.05 -16.54 -10.93
N VAL A 503 -10.14 -16.90 -12.21
CA VAL A 503 -9.70 -16.06 -13.33
C VAL A 503 -10.94 -15.70 -14.12
N ALA A 504 -11.43 -14.49 -13.93
CA ALA A 504 -12.58 -13.99 -14.66
C ALA A 504 -12.27 -13.96 -16.15
N LYS A 505 -13.26 -14.31 -16.99
CA LYS A 505 -13.13 -14.35 -18.44
C LYS A 505 -14.23 -13.54 -19.10
N ASP A 506 -13.93 -13.04 -20.30
CA ASP A 506 -14.90 -12.34 -21.16
C ASP A 506 -15.64 -11.21 -20.43
N PHE A 507 -14.89 -10.46 -19.62
CA PHE A 507 -15.47 -9.36 -18.86
C PHE A 507 -15.08 -8.01 -19.43
N GLU A 508 -15.99 -7.06 -19.26
CA GLU A 508 -15.79 -5.68 -19.62
C GLU A 508 -15.46 -4.86 -18.36
N LEU A 509 -14.53 -3.95 -18.47
CA LEU A 509 -14.25 -2.98 -17.41
C LEU A 509 -14.82 -1.62 -17.79
N LYS A 510 -15.47 -0.98 -16.83
CA LYS A 510 -16.04 0.35 -17.00
C LYS A 510 -15.23 1.36 -16.20
N VAL A 511 -14.62 2.30 -16.90
CA VAL A 511 -13.97 3.45 -16.26
C VAL A 511 -15.06 4.47 -15.94
N ARG A 512 -15.37 4.61 -14.66
CA ARG A 512 -16.45 5.47 -14.15
C ARG A 512 -16.01 6.90 -13.97
N ASP A 513 -14.79 7.10 -13.52
CA ASP A 513 -14.21 8.41 -13.26
C ASP A 513 -12.70 8.34 -13.37
N ILE A 514 -12.09 9.49 -13.48
CA ILE A 514 -10.63 9.65 -13.49
C ILE A 514 -10.30 10.80 -12.55
N ILE A 515 -9.32 10.59 -11.68
CA ILE A 515 -8.86 11.60 -10.72
C ILE A 515 -7.45 12.01 -11.11
N ILE A 516 -7.25 13.30 -11.31
CA ILE A 516 -5.96 13.86 -11.70
C ILE A 516 -5.18 14.25 -10.46
N ASN A 517 -4.13 13.49 -10.14
CA ASN A 517 -3.22 13.79 -9.04
C ASN A 517 -1.97 14.44 -9.61
N ASN A 518 -2.09 15.72 -9.94
CA ASN A 518 -1.03 16.47 -10.61
C ASN A 518 0.23 16.64 -9.75
N GLY A 519 0.09 16.72 -8.43
CA GLY A 519 1.22 16.80 -7.51
C GLY A 519 1.90 15.45 -7.30
N ALA A 520 1.13 14.39 -7.17
CA ALA A 520 1.67 13.03 -7.09
C ALA A 520 2.18 12.53 -8.44
N GLU A 521 1.81 13.20 -9.52
CA GLU A 521 2.16 12.83 -10.89
C GLU A 521 1.64 11.45 -11.27
N MET A 522 0.36 11.23 -11.02
CA MET A 522 -0.32 10.02 -11.46
C MET A 522 -1.79 10.27 -11.75
N ILE A 523 -2.36 9.42 -12.60
CA ILE A 523 -3.77 9.46 -13.00
C ILE A 523 -4.47 8.27 -12.35
N VAL A 524 -5.42 8.53 -11.46
CA VAL A 524 -6.22 7.49 -10.80
C VAL A 524 -7.41 7.17 -11.69
N VAL A 525 -7.51 5.91 -12.11
CA VAL A 525 -8.57 5.43 -13.00
C VAL A 525 -9.53 4.57 -12.18
N VAL A 526 -10.74 5.05 -11.97
CA VAL A 526 -11.73 4.41 -11.10
C VAL A 526 -12.58 3.43 -11.89
N MET A 527 -12.53 2.16 -11.51
CA MET A 527 -13.29 1.07 -12.13
C MET A 527 -14.19 0.40 -11.09
N GLY A 528 -15.46 0.20 -11.44
CA GLY A 528 -16.40 -0.43 -10.53
C GLY A 528 -16.84 0.49 -9.39
N GLU A 529 -17.44 -0.09 -8.36
CA GLU A 529 -17.95 0.64 -7.20
C GLU A 529 -16.91 0.69 -6.09
N ILE A 530 -16.01 1.64 -6.19
CA ILE A 530 -14.95 1.85 -5.21
C ILE A 530 -15.26 3.11 -4.39
N MET A 531 -15.23 2.96 -3.08
CA MET A 531 -15.47 4.04 -2.14
C MET A 531 -14.16 4.56 -1.57
N ARG A 532 -13.93 5.86 -1.70
CA ARG A 532 -12.77 6.54 -1.12
C ARG A 532 -13.02 6.97 0.33
N MET A 533 -14.22 6.76 0.83
CA MET A 533 -14.59 6.85 2.25
C MET A 533 -15.33 5.57 2.62
N PRO A 534 -14.64 4.54 3.12
CA PRO A 534 -15.26 3.28 3.51
C PRO A 534 -16.25 3.48 4.65
N GLY A 535 -17.30 2.67 4.67
CA GLY A 535 -18.23 2.63 5.79
C GLY A 535 -17.78 1.66 6.86
N LEU A 536 -18.33 1.79 8.06
CA LEU A 536 -18.11 0.81 9.11
C LEU A 536 -18.95 -0.44 8.85
N PRO A 537 -18.43 -1.63 9.20
CA PRO A 537 -19.24 -2.86 9.14
C PRO A 537 -20.28 -2.90 10.26
N LYS A 538 -21.21 -3.86 10.19
CA LYS A 538 -22.24 -4.05 11.22
C LYS A 538 -21.62 -4.30 12.60
N GLU A 539 -20.54 -5.06 12.67
CA GLU A 539 -19.75 -5.32 13.87
C GLU A 539 -18.35 -4.74 13.71
N PRO A 540 -18.18 -3.44 14.00
CA PRO A 540 -16.85 -2.83 13.88
C PRO A 540 -15.89 -3.35 14.94
N GLN A 541 -14.63 -3.43 14.60
CA GLN A 541 -13.56 -3.89 15.48
C GLN A 541 -13.48 -3.04 16.77
N ALA A 542 -13.89 -1.78 16.72
CA ALA A 542 -13.97 -0.89 17.87
C ALA A 542 -14.73 -1.49 19.05
N ARG A 543 -15.72 -2.37 18.79
CA ARG A 543 -16.49 -3.03 19.85
C ARG A 543 -15.69 -4.08 20.62
N HIS A 544 -14.57 -4.51 20.08
CA HIS A 544 -13.69 -5.54 20.67
C HIS A 544 -12.39 -4.96 21.22
N ILE A 545 -12.20 -3.65 21.09
CA ILE A 545 -11.03 -2.95 21.64
C ILE A 545 -11.44 -2.32 22.97
N ASP A 546 -10.62 -2.52 24.02
CA ASP A 546 -10.93 -2.04 25.36
C ASP A 546 -9.65 -1.78 26.14
N ILE A 547 -9.81 -1.12 27.28
CA ILE A 547 -8.75 -0.96 28.29
C ILE A 547 -9.18 -1.75 29.51
N VAL A 548 -8.41 -2.76 29.86
CA VAL A 548 -8.67 -3.63 31.02
C VAL A 548 -7.44 -3.59 31.92
N ASN A 549 -7.63 -3.16 33.18
CA ASN A 549 -6.53 -2.99 34.15
C ASN A 549 -5.39 -2.10 33.60
N GLY A 550 -5.74 -1.06 32.88
CA GLY A 550 -4.78 -0.10 32.30
C GLY A 550 -4.08 -0.59 31.03
N LEU A 551 -4.42 -1.77 30.53
CA LEU A 551 -3.82 -2.35 29.32
C LEU A 551 -4.83 -2.42 28.18
N ILE A 552 -4.35 -2.20 26.96
CA ILE A 552 -5.16 -2.31 25.76
C ILE A 552 -5.40 -3.78 25.45
N GLU A 553 -6.64 -4.11 25.11
CA GLU A 553 -7.03 -5.45 24.65
C GLU A 553 -7.78 -5.35 23.32
N GLY A 554 -7.69 -6.41 22.50
CA GLY A 554 -8.43 -6.49 21.23
C GLY A 554 -7.84 -5.71 20.08
N LEU A 555 -6.73 -5.03 20.27
CA LEU A 555 -6.02 -4.34 19.19
C LEU A 555 -5.10 -5.33 18.46
N SER A 556 -5.15 -5.32 17.14
CA SER A 556 -4.30 -6.21 16.34
C SER A 556 -3.85 -5.56 15.02
#